data_f01cc724d12858532c7c581eb4d70c30
#
_entry.id   f01cc724d12858532c7c581eb4d70c30
#
_cell.length_a   1.000
_cell.length_b   1.000
_cell.length_c   1.000
_cell.angle_alpha   90.00
_cell.angle_beta   90.00
_cell.angle_gamma   90.00
#
_symmetry.space_group_name_H-M   'P 1'
#
loop_
_entity.id
_entity.type
_entity.pdbx_description
1 polymer ?
#
loop_
_entity_poly.entity_id
_entity_poly.type
_entity_poly.pdbx_seq_one_letter_code
_entity_poly.pdbx_strand_id
1 'polypeptide(L)'
;GYSFSKNFFSDMGAYAARNGDQNYFSMILFAMSLTIVGITFISYYLLLPGLLGNNRTNYILTWVGTLFAIGGSVCMIGTGFTPSDVVFAPHVFFANNIFHCFLVTALFYTIVIFRSDVLRKRYAIGYAMFFISILTYVIILQYGPSVNSGESALIFQVLSQKIIVIVFCFSVIHQTFGFTKSGILK
;
A
#
# COMPACT_ATOMS: atom_id res chain seq x y z
N GLY A 1 -9.06 -3.21 24.28
CA GLY A 1 -8.01 -2.42 23.63
C GLY A 1 -7.55 -3.05 22.34
N TYR A 2 -6.69 -2.35 21.55
CA TYR A 2 -6.14 -2.83 20.30
C TYR A 2 -5.16 -3.99 20.53
N SER A 3 -5.39 -5.11 19.85
CA SER A 3 -4.48 -6.26 19.85
C SER A 3 -3.73 -6.33 18.52
N PHE A 4 -2.40 -6.31 18.56
CA PHE A 4 -1.57 -6.32 17.35
C PHE A 4 -1.83 -7.55 16.46
N SER A 5 -2.09 -8.71 17.05
CA SER A 5 -2.29 -9.97 16.32
C SER A 5 -3.75 -10.28 15.96
N LYS A 6 -4.72 -9.57 16.56
CA LYS A 6 -6.15 -9.87 16.38
C LYS A 6 -6.93 -8.71 15.74
N ASN A 7 -6.34 -7.52 15.63
CA ASN A 7 -6.98 -6.37 15.02
C ASN A 7 -6.26 -5.98 13.71
N PHE A 8 -7.01 -5.78 12.65
CA PHE A 8 -6.52 -5.16 11.43
C PHE A 8 -6.10 -3.71 11.70
N PHE A 9 -5.26 -3.14 10.83
CA PHE A 9 -4.96 -1.70 10.94
C PHE A 9 -6.23 -0.85 10.82
N SER A 10 -7.16 -1.25 9.96
CA SER A 10 -8.42 -0.55 9.76
C SER A 10 -9.36 -0.58 10.97
N ASP A 11 -9.18 -1.50 11.93
CA ASP A 11 -9.94 -1.48 13.19
C ASP A 11 -9.68 -0.19 14.00
N MET A 12 -8.53 0.47 13.80
CA MET A 12 -8.27 1.80 14.38
C MET A 12 -9.15 2.89 13.79
N GLY A 13 -9.63 2.69 12.55
CA GLY A 13 -10.54 3.58 11.83
C GLY A 13 -12.03 3.26 12.04
N ALA A 14 -12.38 2.28 12.87
CA ALA A 14 -13.76 1.97 13.21
C ALA A 14 -14.38 3.08 14.08
N TYR A 15 -15.70 3.30 13.93
CA TYR A 15 -16.46 4.28 14.70
C TYR A 15 -16.56 3.89 16.18
N ALA A 16 -16.77 2.59 16.46
CA ALA A 16 -16.73 2.01 17.79
C ALA A 16 -15.63 0.95 17.91
N ALA A 17 -15.00 0.88 19.06
CA ALA A 17 -14.06 -0.19 19.38
C ALA A 17 -14.81 -1.53 19.55
N ARG A 18 -14.10 -2.67 19.44
CA ARG A 18 -14.73 -4.01 19.55
C ARG A 18 -15.42 -4.28 20.90
N ASN A 19 -15.10 -3.54 21.95
CA ASN A 19 -15.76 -3.61 23.25
C ASN A 19 -16.99 -2.68 23.36
N GLY A 20 -17.35 -1.97 22.28
CA GLY A 20 -18.48 -1.04 22.22
C GLY A 20 -18.16 0.40 22.65
N ASP A 21 -16.95 0.68 23.13
CA ASP A 21 -16.56 2.03 23.50
C ASP A 21 -16.42 2.94 22.26
N GLN A 22 -16.64 4.25 22.45
CA GLN A 22 -16.43 5.24 21.39
C GLN A 22 -14.97 5.29 20.97
N ASN A 23 -14.72 5.33 19.64
CA ASN A 23 -13.37 5.31 19.06
C ASN A 23 -13.09 6.52 18.15
N TYR A 24 -13.81 7.63 18.33
CA TYR A 24 -13.76 8.78 17.42
C TYR A 24 -12.37 9.37 17.24
N PHE A 25 -11.60 9.48 18.31
CA PHE A 25 -10.25 10.05 18.24
C PHE A 25 -9.32 9.19 17.38
N SER A 26 -9.33 7.88 17.59
CA SER A 26 -8.55 6.94 16.79
C SER A 26 -9.01 6.94 15.33
N MET A 27 -10.33 6.94 15.09
CA MET A 27 -10.91 7.00 13.74
C MET A 27 -10.45 8.25 12.97
N ILE A 28 -10.49 9.43 13.61
CA ILE A 28 -10.04 10.68 12.98
C ILE A 28 -8.54 10.62 12.68
N LEU A 29 -7.71 10.18 13.62
CA LEU A 29 -6.27 10.03 13.41
C LEU A 29 -5.95 9.05 12.29
N PHE A 30 -6.68 7.94 12.20
CA PHE A 30 -6.53 6.96 11.14
C PHE A 30 -6.88 7.56 9.77
N ALA A 31 -8.02 8.26 9.65
CA ALA A 31 -8.44 8.93 8.43
C ALA A 31 -7.43 10.00 8.00
N MET A 32 -6.96 10.83 8.93
CA MET A 32 -5.94 11.85 8.67
C MET A 32 -4.62 11.20 8.20
N SER A 33 -4.18 10.14 8.86
CA SER A 33 -2.94 9.44 8.52
C SER A 33 -2.99 8.87 7.08
N LEU A 34 -4.07 8.16 6.74
CA LEU A 34 -4.22 7.62 5.38
C LEU A 34 -4.38 8.71 4.32
N THR A 35 -4.99 9.85 4.67
CA THR A 35 -5.09 11.00 3.78
C THR A 35 -3.72 11.61 3.51
N ILE A 36 -2.92 11.86 4.54
CA ILE A 36 -1.56 12.41 4.40
C ILE A 36 -0.69 11.46 3.58
N VAL A 37 -0.71 10.16 3.87
CA VAL A 37 0.06 9.15 3.14
C VAL A 37 -0.41 9.08 1.68
N GLY A 38 -1.72 9.06 1.43
CA GLY A 38 -2.29 9.02 0.08
C GLY A 38 -1.88 10.23 -0.76
N ILE A 39 -1.99 11.45 -0.22
CA ILE A 39 -1.55 12.68 -0.91
C ILE A 39 -0.04 12.66 -1.17
N THR A 40 0.75 12.22 -0.21
CA THR A 40 2.20 12.11 -0.35
C THR A 40 2.57 11.15 -1.47
N PHE A 41 1.90 9.99 -1.56
CA PHE A 41 2.17 9.03 -2.63
C PHE A 41 1.69 9.51 -4.00
N ILE A 42 0.54 10.18 -4.09
CA ILE A 42 0.12 10.82 -5.35
C ILE A 42 1.24 11.76 -5.83
N SER A 43 1.71 12.65 -4.96
CA SER A 43 2.77 13.61 -5.28
C SER A 43 4.07 12.91 -5.68
N TYR A 44 4.48 11.89 -4.94
CA TYR A 44 5.69 11.11 -5.22
C TYR A 44 5.61 10.42 -6.59
N TYR A 45 4.53 9.69 -6.86
CA TYR A 45 4.40 8.94 -8.11
C TYR A 45 4.21 9.84 -9.34
N LEU A 46 3.66 11.04 -9.20
CA LEU A 46 3.56 12.02 -10.29
C LEU A 46 4.94 12.54 -10.75
N LEU A 47 5.95 12.54 -9.89
CA LEU A 47 7.31 12.96 -10.25
C LEU A 47 8.07 11.89 -11.04
N LEU A 48 7.76 10.60 -10.82
CA LEU A 48 8.57 9.50 -11.35
C LEU A 48 8.60 9.38 -12.88
N PRO A 49 7.51 9.68 -13.65
CA PRO A 49 7.58 9.68 -15.11
C PRO A 49 8.62 10.64 -15.69
N GLY A 50 8.78 11.80 -15.07
CA GLY A 50 9.82 12.77 -15.47
C GLY A 50 11.25 12.31 -15.13
N LEU A 51 11.40 11.49 -14.10
CA LEU A 51 12.71 11.02 -13.63
C LEU A 51 13.17 9.72 -14.32
N LEU A 52 12.25 8.80 -14.58
CA LEU A 52 12.56 7.45 -15.06
C LEU A 52 12.20 7.21 -16.53
N GLY A 53 11.49 8.14 -17.15
CA GLY A 53 11.02 8.06 -18.54
C GLY A 53 12.09 8.43 -19.58
N ASN A 54 13.31 7.87 -19.45
CA ASN A 54 14.44 8.18 -20.32
C ASN A 54 14.28 7.77 -21.80
N ASN A 55 13.29 6.92 -22.11
CA ASN A 55 12.88 6.55 -23.45
C ASN A 55 11.36 6.33 -23.52
N ARG A 56 10.80 6.27 -24.73
CA ARG A 56 9.34 6.16 -24.95
C ARG A 56 8.73 4.96 -24.21
N THR A 57 9.37 3.81 -24.20
CA THR A 57 8.85 2.61 -23.55
C THR A 57 8.83 2.80 -22.03
N ASN A 58 9.93 3.25 -21.43
CA ASN A 58 9.98 3.50 -19.99
C ASN A 58 9.01 4.60 -19.57
N TYR A 59 8.85 5.65 -20.40
CA TYR A 59 7.87 6.70 -20.12
C TYR A 59 6.44 6.15 -20.05
N ILE A 60 6.03 5.32 -21.01
CA ILE A 60 4.69 4.69 -21.00
C ILE A 60 4.53 3.77 -19.81
N LEU A 61 5.50 2.88 -19.56
CA LEU A 61 5.44 1.95 -18.42
C LEU A 61 5.39 2.67 -17.08
N THR A 62 6.14 3.77 -16.93
CA THR A 62 6.12 4.57 -15.70
C THR A 62 4.75 5.22 -15.51
N TRP A 63 4.13 5.76 -16.57
CA TRP A 63 2.79 6.34 -16.48
C TRP A 63 1.73 5.30 -16.13
N VAL A 64 1.82 4.09 -16.68
CA VAL A 64 0.90 3.00 -16.27
C VAL A 64 1.06 2.72 -14.78
N GLY A 65 2.29 2.51 -14.30
CA GLY A 65 2.56 2.32 -12.87
C GLY A 65 2.07 3.48 -12.00
N THR A 66 2.25 4.74 -12.46
CA THR A 66 1.80 5.96 -11.78
C THR A 66 0.28 6.02 -11.67
N LEU A 67 -0.46 5.72 -12.74
CA LEU A 67 -1.93 5.74 -12.72
C LEU A 67 -2.49 4.76 -11.69
N PHE A 68 -1.94 3.55 -11.64
CA PHE A 68 -2.32 2.57 -10.62
C PHE A 68 -1.90 3.01 -9.21
N ALA A 69 -0.72 3.62 -9.05
CA ALA A 69 -0.30 4.18 -7.76
C ALA A 69 -1.25 5.28 -7.25
N ILE A 70 -1.70 6.17 -8.13
CA ILE A 70 -2.71 7.18 -7.81
C ILE A 70 -4.02 6.50 -7.41
N GLY A 71 -4.48 5.49 -8.16
CA GLY A 71 -5.66 4.70 -7.81
C GLY A 71 -5.56 4.08 -6.42
N GLY A 72 -4.43 3.43 -6.11
CA GLY A 72 -4.15 2.87 -4.77
C GLY A 72 -4.14 3.93 -3.67
N SER A 73 -3.56 5.11 -3.95
CA SER A 73 -3.53 6.23 -3.00
C SER A 73 -4.92 6.80 -2.72
N VAL A 74 -5.75 6.93 -3.76
CA VAL A 74 -7.17 7.32 -3.61
C VAL A 74 -7.92 6.27 -2.78
N CYS A 75 -7.65 4.99 -3.01
CA CYS A 75 -8.22 3.91 -2.20
C CYS A 75 -7.75 3.97 -0.73
N MET A 76 -6.51 4.36 -0.45
CA MET A 76 -6.05 4.60 0.94
C MET A 76 -6.88 5.70 1.61
N ILE A 77 -7.08 6.82 0.93
CA ILE A 77 -7.92 7.92 1.43
C ILE A 77 -9.35 7.42 1.66
N GLY A 78 -9.92 6.72 0.68
CA GLY A 78 -11.26 6.14 0.77
C GLY A 78 -11.42 5.17 1.97
N THR A 79 -10.42 4.33 2.23
CA THR A 79 -10.40 3.44 3.40
C THR A 79 -10.46 4.22 4.72
N GLY A 80 -9.76 5.37 4.79
CA GLY A 80 -9.77 6.23 5.96
C GLY A 80 -11.14 6.85 6.25
N PHE A 81 -11.92 7.16 5.20
CA PHE A 81 -13.24 7.77 5.33
C PHE A 81 -14.42 6.79 5.35
N THR A 82 -14.16 5.49 5.32
CA THR A 82 -15.19 4.45 5.35
C THR A 82 -14.99 3.54 6.57
N PRO A 83 -15.46 3.93 7.78
CA PRO A 83 -15.39 3.07 8.96
C PRO A 83 -16.02 1.70 8.70
N SER A 84 -15.29 0.61 9.00
CA SER A 84 -15.69 -0.76 8.64
C SER A 84 -16.94 -1.25 9.37
N ASP A 85 -17.21 -0.71 10.53
CA ASP A 85 -18.38 -1.01 11.36
C ASP A 85 -19.64 -0.24 10.97
N VAL A 86 -19.51 0.82 10.16
CA VAL A 86 -20.64 1.64 9.67
C VAL A 86 -20.92 1.37 8.19
N VAL A 87 -19.90 1.32 7.34
CA VAL A 87 -20.03 1.16 5.89
C VAL A 87 -19.09 0.05 5.38
N PHE A 88 -19.38 -1.19 5.75
CA PHE A 88 -18.51 -2.35 5.53
C PHE A 88 -18.15 -2.58 4.05
N ALA A 89 -19.14 -2.60 3.15
CA ALA A 89 -18.90 -2.90 1.73
C ALA A 89 -18.01 -1.85 1.03
N PRO A 90 -18.24 -0.53 1.16
CA PRO A 90 -17.30 0.49 0.69
C PRO A 90 -15.91 0.37 1.31
N HIS A 91 -15.82 0.08 2.62
CA HIS A 91 -14.54 -0.12 3.29
C HIS A 91 -13.73 -1.25 2.64
N VAL A 92 -14.33 -2.42 2.50
CA VAL A 92 -13.67 -3.60 1.89
C VAL A 92 -13.28 -3.32 0.45
N PHE A 93 -14.13 -2.62 -0.32
CA PHE A 93 -13.80 -2.22 -1.68
C PHE A 93 -12.51 -1.37 -1.72
N PHE A 94 -12.46 -0.29 -0.95
CA PHE A 94 -11.28 0.57 -0.93
C PHE A 94 -10.05 -0.16 -0.38
N ALA A 95 -10.18 -0.86 0.75
CA ALA A 95 -9.08 -1.56 1.39
C ALA A 95 -8.44 -2.62 0.48
N ASN A 96 -9.23 -3.41 -0.23
CA ASN A 96 -8.72 -4.42 -1.15
C ASN A 96 -8.07 -3.79 -2.39
N ASN A 97 -8.66 -2.71 -2.92
CA ASN A 97 -8.13 -2.05 -4.12
C ASN A 97 -6.81 -1.30 -3.86
N ILE A 98 -6.47 -0.95 -2.62
CA ILE A 98 -5.10 -0.53 -2.27
C ILE A 98 -4.10 -1.57 -2.77
N PHE A 99 -4.29 -2.83 -2.39
CA PHE A 99 -3.36 -3.91 -2.70
C PHE A 99 -3.34 -4.26 -4.19
N HIS A 100 -4.50 -4.30 -4.86
CA HIS A 100 -4.56 -4.55 -6.30
C HIS A 100 -3.85 -3.46 -7.11
N CYS A 101 -4.08 -2.21 -6.79
CA CYS A 101 -3.44 -1.09 -7.46
C CYS A 101 -1.92 -1.08 -7.23
N PHE A 102 -1.47 -1.24 -5.99
CA PHE A 102 -0.04 -1.27 -5.70
C PHE A 102 0.65 -2.54 -6.20
N LEU A 103 -0.05 -3.66 -6.41
CA LEU A 103 0.48 -4.84 -7.10
C LEU A 103 0.90 -4.48 -8.53
N VAL A 104 0.02 -3.84 -9.29
CA VAL A 104 0.32 -3.39 -10.66
C VAL A 104 1.43 -2.35 -10.64
N THR A 105 1.37 -1.39 -9.72
CA THR A 105 2.42 -0.38 -9.52
C THR A 105 3.78 -1.02 -9.32
N ALA A 106 3.88 -1.97 -8.40
CA ALA A 106 5.14 -2.65 -8.07
C ALA A 106 5.71 -3.43 -9.27
N LEU A 107 4.86 -4.08 -10.06
CA LEU A 107 5.27 -4.75 -11.30
C LEU A 107 5.91 -3.77 -12.28
N PHE A 108 5.19 -2.70 -12.62
CA PHE A 108 5.66 -1.75 -13.64
C PHE A 108 6.93 -1.02 -13.18
N TYR A 109 7.01 -0.59 -11.93
CA TYR A 109 8.22 0.06 -11.41
C TYR A 109 9.41 -0.89 -11.29
N THR A 110 9.19 -2.17 -11.00
CA THR A 110 10.26 -3.19 -11.07
C THR A 110 10.87 -3.22 -12.47
N ILE A 111 10.02 -3.31 -13.50
CA ILE A 111 10.46 -3.36 -14.90
C ILE A 111 11.18 -2.06 -15.31
N VAL A 112 10.59 -0.91 -14.99
CA VAL A 112 11.13 0.41 -15.34
C VAL A 112 12.50 0.63 -14.74
N ILE A 113 12.66 0.39 -13.45
CA ILE A 113 13.94 0.61 -12.75
C ILE A 113 15.00 -0.38 -13.25
N PHE A 114 14.62 -1.63 -13.53
CA PHE A 114 15.55 -2.61 -14.09
C PHE A 114 16.05 -2.21 -15.47
N ARG A 115 15.22 -1.54 -16.28
CA ARG A 115 15.53 -1.03 -17.62
C ARG A 115 16.16 0.36 -17.64
N SER A 116 16.09 1.09 -16.53
CA SER A 116 16.56 2.48 -16.45
C SER A 116 18.07 2.53 -16.21
N ASP A 117 18.71 3.50 -16.83
CA ASP A 117 20.11 3.85 -16.55
C ASP A 117 20.24 4.92 -15.43
N VAL A 118 19.11 5.46 -14.99
CA VAL A 118 19.05 6.52 -13.95
C VAL A 118 19.30 5.96 -12.57
N LEU A 119 18.75 4.78 -12.27
CA LEU A 119 18.93 4.09 -11.00
C LEU A 119 19.72 2.80 -11.17
N ARG A 120 20.59 2.48 -10.21
CA ARG A 120 21.27 1.18 -10.19
C ARG A 120 20.24 0.05 -10.10
N LYS A 121 20.42 -1.01 -10.84
CA LYS A 121 19.51 -2.19 -10.93
C LYS A 121 19.16 -2.81 -9.56
N ARG A 122 20.05 -2.68 -8.56
CA ARG A 122 19.76 -3.14 -7.19
C ARG A 122 18.51 -2.50 -6.57
N TYR A 123 18.13 -1.29 -7.00
CA TYR A 123 16.93 -0.63 -6.50
C TYR A 123 15.64 -1.21 -7.10
N ALA A 124 15.72 -1.93 -8.22
CA ALA A 124 14.61 -2.73 -8.72
C ALA A 124 14.27 -3.90 -7.79
N ILE A 125 15.24 -4.43 -7.04
CA ILE A 125 15.03 -5.54 -6.10
C ILE A 125 14.01 -5.16 -5.03
N GLY A 126 14.04 -3.92 -4.52
CA GLY A 126 13.08 -3.43 -3.54
C GLY A 126 11.62 -3.50 -4.04
N TYR A 127 11.38 -3.05 -5.29
CA TYR A 127 10.07 -3.18 -5.92
C TYR A 127 9.71 -4.63 -6.25
N ALA A 128 10.67 -5.47 -6.67
CA ALA A 128 10.43 -6.88 -6.95
C ALA A 128 10.03 -7.64 -5.67
N MET A 129 10.70 -7.38 -4.55
CA MET A 129 10.33 -7.95 -3.24
C MET A 129 8.94 -7.48 -2.80
N PHE A 130 8.64 -6.20 -2.99
CA PHE A 130 7.31 -5.67 -2.72
C PHE A 130 6.26 -6.31 -3.63
N PHE A 131 6.53 -6.47 -4.92
CA PHE A 131 5.63 -7.15 -5.87
C PHE A 131 5.32 -8.58 -5.43
N ILE A 132 6.33 -9.38 -5.09
CA ILE A 132 6.14 -10.77 -4.65
C ILE A 132 5.33 -10.79 -3.35
N SER A 133 5.66 -9.94 -2.39
CA SER A 133 4.96 -9.90 -1.10
C SER A 133 3.49 -9.48 -1.23
N ILE A 134 3.20 -8.46 -2.07
CA ILE A 134 1.82 -8.01 -2.27
C ILE A 134 1.01 -9.00 -3.10
N LEU A 135 1.64 -9.68 -4.07
CA LEU A 135 1.01 -10.78 -4.81
C LEU A 135 0.60 -11.91 -3.85
N THR A 136 1.51 -12.32 -2.97
CA THR A 136 1.22 -13.32 -1.93
C THR A 136 0.06 -12.88 -1.05
N TYR A 137 0.05 -11.60 -0.64
CA TYR A 137 -1.05 -11.08 0.19
C TYR A 137 -2.39 -11.04 -0.56
N VAL A 138 -2.41 -10.66 -1.82
CA VAL A 138 -3.63 -10.69 -2.66
C VAL A 138 -4.16 -12.12 -2.81
N ILE A 139 -3.28 -13.12 -2.96
CA ILE A 139 -3.67 -14.53 -2.97
C ILE A 139 -4.27 -14.94 -1.61
N ILE A 140 -3.67 -14.51 -0.50
CA ILE A 140 -4.20 -14.76 0.85
C ILE A 140 -5.59 -14.13 1.03
N LEU A 141 -5.81 -12.92 0.53
CA LEU A 141 -7.12 -12.25 0.60
C LEU A 141 -8.21 -13.02 -0.16
N GLN A 142 -7.87 -13.63 -1.30
CA GLN A 142 -8.86 -14.30 -2.16
C GLN A 142 -9.07 -15.77 -1.78
N TYR A 143 -8.03 -16.48 -1.41
CA TYR A 143 -8.04 -17.94 -1.25
C TYR A 143 -7.65 -18.40 0.17
N GLY A 144 -7.22 -17.48 1.03
CA GLY A 144 -6.85 -17.77 2.41
C GLY A 144 -8.06 -18.11 3.30
N PRO A 145 -7.83 -18.61 4.51
CA PRO A 145 -8.89 -18.94 5.43
C PRO A 145 -9.71 -17.69 5.79
N SER A 146 -11.04 -17.82 5.82
CA SER A 146 -11.92 -16.74 6.25
C SER A 146 -11.62 -16.32 7.69
N VAL A 147 -11.64 -15.02 7.97
CA VAL A 147 -11.48 -14.47 9.34
C VAL A 147 -12.50 -15.03 10.32
N ASN A 148 -13.65 -15.52 9.83
CA ASN A 148 -14.72 -16.11 10.64
C ASN A 148 -14.51 -17.60 10.90
N SER A 149 -13.47 -18.26 10.34
CA SER A 149 -13.21 -19.69 10.52
C SER A 149 -12.60 -20.03 11.87
N GLY A 150 -12.23 -19.03 12.68
CA GLY A 150 -11.66 -19.22 14.01
C GLY A 150 -10.50 -18.28 14.31
N GLU A 151 -10.02 -18.31 15.54
CA GLU A 151 -8.99 -17.37 16.02
C GLU A 151 -7.67 -17.47 15.25
N SER A 152 -7.23 -18.69 14.92
CA SER A 152 -6.00 -18.90 14.14
C SER A 152 -6.09 -18.31 12.73
N ALA A 153 -7.25 -18.41 12.09
CA ALA A 153 -7.49 -17.83 10.78
C ALA A 153 -7.50 -16.29 10.83
N LEU A 154 -8.11 -15.71 11.86
CA LEU A 154 -8.08 -14.27 12.11
C LEU A 154 -6.64 -13.78 12.30
N ILE A 155 -5.87 -14.42 13.18
CA ILE A 155 -4.47 -14.07 13.44
C ILE A 155 -3.64 -14.16 12.15
N PHE A 156 -3.82 -15.21 11.36
CA PHE A 156 -3.12 -15.38 10.07
C PHE A 156 -3.40 -14.22 9.12
N GLN A 157 -4.67 -13.85 8.93
CA GLN A 157 -5.06 -12.75 8.04
C GLN A 157 -4.53 -11.39 8.54
N VAL A 158 -4.65 -11.14 9.85
CA VAL A 158 -4.18 -9.91 10.48
C VAL A 158 -2.67 -9.76 10.38
N LEU A 159 -1.91 -10.81 10.68
CA LEU A 159 -0.45 -10.76 10.59
C LEU A 159 0.03 -10.64 9.15
N SER A 160 -0.64 -11.31 8.20
CA SER A 160 -0.34 -11.16 6.76
C SER A 160 -0.49 -9.71 6.30
N GLN A 161 -1.55 -9.01 6.72
CA GLN A 161 -1.72 -7.58 6.44
C GLN A 161 -0.58 -6.73 7.03
N LYS A 162 -0.16 -7.02 8.25
CA LYS A 162 0.91 -6.26 8.91
C LYS A 162 2.26 -6.46 8.23
N ILE A 163 2.56 -7.69 7.84
CA ILE A 163 3.80 -8.02 7.12
C ILE A 163 3.86 -7.24 5.80
N ILE A 164 2.78 -7.23 5.00
CA ILE A 164 2.82 -6.52 3.72
C ILE A 164 3.00 -5.01 3.91
N VAL A 165 2.40 -4.40 4.94
CA VAL A 165 2.59 -2.97 5.23
C VAL A 165 4.04 -2.67 5.62
N ILE A 166 4.67 -3.55 6.41
CA ILE A 166 6.09 -3.41 6.78
C ILE A 166 6.98 -3.51 5.53
N VAL A 167 6.75 -4.50 4.67
CA VAL A 167 7.50 -4.67 3.41
C VAL A 167 7.32 -3.45 2.51
N PHE A 168 6.12 -2.89 2.44
CA PHE A 168 5.85 -1.67 1.69
C PHE A 168 6.69 -0.49 2.21
N CYS A 169 6.71 -0.25 3.52
CA CYS A 169 7.52 0.80 4.12
C CYS A 169 9.02 0.64 3.79
N PHE A 170 9.56 -0.57 3.93
CA PHE A 170 10.95 -0.86 3.58
C PHE A 170 11.24 -0.64 2.09
N SER A 171 10.31 -1.02 1.21
CA SER A 171 10.44 -0.79 -0.23
C SER A 171 10.55 0.71 -0.55
N VAL A 172 9.69 1.54 0.03
CA VAL A 172 9.71 3.00 -0.17
C VAL A 172 11.02 3.61 0.35
N ILE A 173 11.46 3.22 1.55
CA ILE A 173 12.73 3.67 2.14
C ILE A 173 13.91 3.29 1.22
N HIS A 174 13.97 2.05 0.76
CA HIS A 174 15.03 1.57 -0.11
C HIS A 174 15.12 2.37 -1.43
N GLN A 175 13.98 2.72 -2.01
CA GLN A 175 13.90 3.52 -3.23
C GLN A 175 14.32 4.97 -3.00
N THR A 176 13.88 5.57 -1.90
CA THR A 176 14.27 6.94 -1.52
C THR A 176 15.79 7.05 -1.40
N PHE A 177 16.45 6.07 -0.79
CA PHE A 177 17.92 6.00 -0.77
C PHE A 177 18.52 5.89 -2.19
N GLY A 178 17.84 5.21 -3.10
CA GLY A 178 18.26 5.12 -4.50
C GLY A 178 18.29 6.48 -5.18
N PHE A 179 17.23 7.23 -5.08
CA PHE A 179 17.12 8.57 -5.67
C PHE A 179 18.10 9.56 -5.04
N THR A 180 18.26 9.55 -3.73
CA THR A 180 19.23 10.41 -3.03
C THR A 180 20.66 10.12 -3.46
N LYS A 181 21.07 8.84 -3.54
CA LYS A 181 22.43 8.44 -3.95
C LYS A 181 22.72 8.63 -5.43
N SER A 182 21.72 8.68 -6.28
CA SER A 182 21.88 8.98 -7.70
C SER A 182 22.00 10.48 -8.00
N GLY A 183 21.88 11.35 -6.97
CA GLY A 183 21.97 12.80 -7.12
C GLY A 183 20.78 13.46 -7.80
N ILE A 184 19.69 12.72 -7.97
CA ILE A 184 18.44 13.20 -8.61
C ILE A 184 17.66 14.11 -7.64
N LEU A 185 17.72 13.80 -6.36
CA LEU A 185 17.18 14.64 -5.29
C LEU A 185 18.37 15.36 -4.64
N LYS A 186 18.71 16.52 -5.14
CA LYS A 186 19.60 17.50 -4.50
C LYS A 186 18.78 18.61 -3.91
#